data_6cc3bbd13f2d6a27da044f2bb103e087
#
_entry.id   6cc3bbd13f2d6a27da044f2bb103e087
#
_cell.length_a   1.000
_cell.length_b   1.000
_cell.length_c   1.000
_cell.angle_alpha   90.00
_cell.angle_beta   90.00
_cell.angle_gamma   90.00
#
_symmetry.space_group_name_H-M   'P 1'
#
loop_
_entity.id
_entity.type
_entity.pdbx_description
1 polymer ?
#
loop_
_entity_poly.entity_id
_entity_poly.type
_entity_poly.pdbx_seq_one_letter_code
_entity_poly.pdbx_strand_id
1 'polypeptide(L)'
;MTNNHEGILWVASFDIGKKNFSFYIEEFDVDALRQVKNINKTSRYNIDGTTTPQFENTIQNVYTNGSKVLLENLDLTENCDKKAYLDPETYHNMTDKLDEYANFWDQCDIFVIEKQMSFGKKHNTMALKLGQHCYSYFAIRYKRDKLIVEFPAYYKTQVLGAEKDQKITKGGKITYKAVDKPARKKWSVDKAITILTDRDDQSSLTQINGTKKKDDLADVICQLQAYKYLAFIDDVKFYY
;
A
#
# COMPACT_ATOMS: atom_id res chain seq x y z
N MET A 1 2.85 -21.28 -17.47
CA MET A 1 4.04 -20.79 -18.20
C MET A 1 4.60 -19.65 -17.38
N THR A 2 5.67 -19.90 -16.63
CA THR A 2 6.37 -18.85 -15.84
C THR A 2 7.09 -17.97 -16.85
N ASN A 3 6.68 -16.71 -16.96
CA ASN A 3 7.44 -15.70 -17.67
C ASN A 3 8.73 -15.49 -16.87
N ASN A 4 9.79 -16.16 -17.27
CA ASN A 4 11.15 -15.94 -16.77
C ASN A 4 11.67 -14.60 -17.31
N HIS A 5 11.21 -13.50 -16.75
CA HIS A 5 12.00 -12.28 -16.70
C HIS A 5 12.83 -12.37 -15.40
N GLU A 6 14.04 -12.96 -15.51
CA GLU A 6 14.98 -13.03 -14.38
C GLU A 6 15.07 -11.63 -13.75
N GLY A 7 14.72 -11.53 -12.45
CA GLY A 7 14.83 -10.29 -11.67
C GLY A 7 13.64 -9.33 -11.70
N ILE A 8 12.71 -9.41 -12.65
CA ILE A 8 11.55 -8.50 -12.72
C ILE A 8 10.34 -9.12 -12.02
N LEU A 9 9.72 -8.38 -11.10
CA LEU A 9 8.47 -8.76 -10.44
C LEU A 9 7.36 -7.75 -10.71
N TRP A 10 6.13 -8.26 -10.85
CA TRP A 10 4.91 -7.48 -10.81
C TRP A 10 4.22 -7.65 -9.46
N VAL A 11 3.95 -6.54 -8.80
CA VAL A 11 3.31 -6.54 -7.48
C VAL A 11 2.10 -5.63 -7.49
N ALA A 12 0.97 -6.16 -7.03
CA ALA A 12 -0.27 -5.40 -6.86
C ALA A 12 -0.49 -5.05 -5.38
N SER A 13 -0.81 -3.79 -5.08
CA SER A 13 -1.12 -3.26 -3.75
C SER A 13 -2.57 -2.81 -3.69
N PHE A 14 -3.31 -3.16 -2.62
CA PHE A 14 -4.75 -2.92 -2.47
C PHE A 14 -5.07 -2.18 -1.18
N ASP A 15 -5.94 -1.17 -1.29
CA ASP A 15 -6.68 -0.55 -0.18
C ASP A 15 -8.17 -0.85 -0.32
N ILE A 16 -8.80 -1.34 0.75
CA ILE A 16 -10.11 -1.97 0.70
C ILE A 16 -11.22 -1.04 1.21
N GLY A 17 -12.06 -0.60 0.30
CA GLY A 17 -13.27 0.15 0.61
C GLY A 17 -14.40 -0.13 -0.38
N LYS A 18 -15.68 -0.06 0.04
CA LYS A 18 -16.79 -0.32 -0.86
C LYS A 18 -16.99 0.77 -1.92
N LYS A 19 -16.63 2.03 -1.61
CA LYS A 19 -16.71 3.18 -2.53
C LYS A 19 -15.39 3.60 -3.12
N ASN A 20 -14.31 3.08 -2.55
CA ASN A 20 -12.97 3.40 -2.95
C ASN A 20 -12.16 2.10 -2.79
N PHE A 21 -12.39 1.19 -3.71
CA PHE A 21 -11.55 0.00 -3.86
C PHE A 21 -10.39 0.40 -4.77
N SER A 22 -9.24 0.66 -4.14
CA SER A 22 -8.07 1.16 -4.85
C SER A 22 -7.02 0.08 -5.00
N PHE A 23 -6.34 0.07 -6.14
CA PHE A 23 -5.19 -0.79 -6.36
C PHE A 23 -4.15 -0.14 -7.27
N TYR A 24 -2.92 -0.54 -7.05
CA TYR A 24 -1.74 -0.09 -7.77
C TYR A 24 -0.88 -1.28 -8.16
N ILE A 25 -0.55 -1.41 -9.43
CA ILE A 25 0.36 -2.44 -9.94
C ILE A 25 1.63 -1.76 -10.41
N GLU A 26 2.76 -2.28 -9.97
CA GLU A 26 4.09 -1.83 -10.33
C GLU A 26 4.94 -3.03 -10.74
N GLU A 27 5.72 -2.85 -11.81
CA GLU A 27 6.83 -3.74 -12.12
C GLU A 27 8.14 -3.14 -11.64
N PHE A 28 9.05 -3.96 -11.13
CA PHE A 28 10.35 -3.51 -10.65
C PHE A 28 11.39 -4.62 -10.68
N ASP A 29 12.67 -4.21 -10.72
CA ASP A 29 13.82 -5.11 -10.67
C ASP A 29 14.16 -5.44 -9.21
N VAL A 30 13.91 -6.70 -8.80
CA VAL A 30 14.17 -7.18 -7.44
C VAL A 30 15.67 -7.35 -7.18
N ASP A 31 16.46 -7.69 -8.19
CA ASP A 31 17.89 -7.88 -8.01
C ASP A 31 18.58 -6.53 -7.81
N ALA A 32 18.16 -5.50 -8.53
CA ALA A 32 18.60 -4.13 -8.28
C ALA A 32 18.19 -3.65 -6.87
N LEU A 33 16.97 -3.97 -6.38
CA LEU A 33 16.57 -3.64 -5.02
C LEU A 33 17.44 -4.32 -3.95
N ARG A 34 17.76 -5.59 -4.15
CA ARG A 34 18.63 -6.35 -3.21
C ARG A 34 20.06 -5.83 -3.13
N GLN A 35 20.51 -5.10 -4.15
CA GLN A 35 21.82 -4.45 -4.15
C GLN A 35 21.81 -3.13 -3.38
N VAL A 36 20.65 -2.56 -3.09
CA VAL A 36 20.54 -1.33 -2.29
C VAL A 36 21.09 -1.55 -0.89
N LYS A 37 22.12 -0.79 -0.52
CA LYS A 37 22.74 -0.89 0.79
C LYS A 37 21.76 -0.53 1.90
N ASN A 38 21.43 -1.49 2.73
CA ASN A 38 20.59 -1.25 3.89
C ASN A 38 21.35 -0.48 4.99
N ILE A 39 20.62 0.31 5.77
CA ILE A 39 21.16 1.13 6.85
C ILE A 39 20.76 0.51 8.19
N ASN A 40 21.65 0.64 9.19
CA ASN A 40 21.36 0.19 10.56
C ASN A 40 20.04 0.82 11.06
N LYS A 41 19.19 0.02 11.67
CA LYS A 41 17.86 0.44 12.17
C LYS A 41 17.90 1.67 13.06
N THR A 42 18.94 1.82 13.88
CA THR A 42 19.12 2.98 14.78
C THR A 42 19.46 4.29 14.06
N SER A 43 19.90 4.23 12.80
CA SER A 43 20.33 5.39 12.00
C SER A 43 19.32 5.78 10.91
N ARG A 44 18.15 5.12 10.86
CA ARG A 44 17.16 5.35 9.79
C ARG A 44 16.30 6.58 10.03
N TYR A 45 15.96 6.84 11.29
CA TYR A 45 14.95 7.84 11.64
C TYR A 45 15.44 8.82 12.68
N ASN A 46 15.00 10.06 12.56
CA ASN A 46 15.07 11.07 13.58
C ASN A 46 14.10 10.73 14.73
N ILE A 47 14.23 11.43 15.86
CA ILE A 47 13.41 11.19 17.05
C ILE A 47 11.90 11.42 16.80
N ASP A 48 11.57 12.31 15.88
CA ASP A 48 10.20 12.61 15.44
C ASP A 48 9.64 11.60 14.43
N GLY A 49 10.44 10.62 14.01
CA GLY A 49 10.05 9.58 13.05
C GLY A 49 10.31 9.90 11.59
N THR A 50 10.76 11.12 11.26
CA THR A 50 11.18 11.46 9.90
C THR A 50 12.45 10.70 9.51
N THR A 51 12.66 10.46 8.22
CA THR A 51 13.86 9.81 7.70
C THR A 51 15.10 10.68 7.93
N THR A 52 16.23 10.05 8.26
CA THR A 52 17.52 10.73 8.20
C THR A 52 17.94 10.93 6.74
N PRO A 53 18.79 11.94 6.41
CA PRO A 53 19.25 12.13 5.03
C PRO A 53 19.88 10.89 4.41
N GLN A 54 20.59 10.08 5.22
CA GLN A 54 21.20 8.85 4.77
C GLN A 54 20.14 7.79 4.42
N PHE A 55 19.06 7.69 5.21
CA PHE A 55 17.99 6.74 4.95
C PHE A 55 17.09 7.22 3.81
N GLU A 56 16.89 8.52 3.65
CA GLU A 56 16.16 9.09 2.52
C GLU A 56 16.81 8.67 1.18
N ASN A 57 18.13 8.71 1.08
CA ASN A 57 18.84 8.22 -0.11
C ASN A 57 18.58 6.72 -0.38
N THR A 58 18.49 5.90 0.68
CA THR A 58 18.15 4.47 0.53
C THR A 58 16.71 4.30 0.04
N ILE A 59 15.78 5.02 0.61
CA ILE A 59 14.35 4.97 0.23
C ILE A 59 14.14 5.53 -1.19
N GLN A 60 14.90 6.54 -1.59
CA GLN A 60 14.87 7.09 -2.94
C GLN A 60 15.20 6.03 -4.00
N ASN A 61 16.17 5.15 -3.75
CA ASN A 61 16.46 4.03 -4.64
C ASN A 61 15.30 3.03 -4.74
N VAL A 62 14.49 2.89 -3.69
CA VAL A 62 13.25 2.09 -3.74
C VAL A 62 12.22 2.77 -4.65
N TYR A 63 12.07 4.10 -4.51
CA TYR A 63 11.09 4.85 -5.29
C TYR A 63 11.40 4.82 -6.78
N THR A 64 12.65 5.03 -7.16
CA THR A 64 13.08 5.12 -8.57
C THR A 64 13.18 3.75 -9.24
N ASN A 65 13.28 2.66 -8.48
CA ASN A 65 13.28 1.31 -9.02
C ASN A 65 11.83 0.79 -9.14
N GLY A 66 11.24 1.05 -10.28
CA GLY A 66 9.94 0.52 -10.66
C GLY A 66 9.13 1.48 -11.52
N SER A 67 8.26 0.92 -12.32
CA SER A 67 7.35 1.64 -13.20
C SER A 67 5.90 1.23 -12.98
N LYS A 68 4.99 2.21 -13.08
CA LYS A 68 3.56 1.94 -12.99
C LYS A 68 3.09 1.11 -14.16
N VAL A 69 2.36 0.04 -13.85
CA VAL A 69 1.58 -0.72 -14.82
C VAL A 69 0.13 -0.23 -14.80
N LEU A 70 -0.48 -0.10 -13.60
CA LEU A 70 -1.88 0.28 -13.46
C LEU A 70 -2.12 0.99 -12.11
N LEU A 71 -3.04 1.97 -12.10
CA LEU A 71 -3.51 2.64 -10.88
C LEU A 71 -5.00 2.89 -11.01
N GLU A 72 -5.83 2.35 -10.11
CA GLU A 72 -7.28 2.44 -10.17
C GLU A 72 -7.92 2.73 -8.81
N ASN A 73 -9.10 3.36 -8.85
CA ASN A 73 -9.98 3.55 -7.70
C ASN A 73 -11.43 3.34 -8.14
N LEU A 74 -12.07 2.29 -7.67
CA LEU A 74 -13.35 1.80 -8.14
C LEU A 74 -14.43 1.93 -7.06
N ASP A 75 -15.65 2.28 -7.48
CA ASP A 75 -16.85 2.22 -6.63
C ASP A 75 -17.53 0.85 -6.82
N LEU A 76 -17.63 0.09 -5.72
CA LEU A 76 -18.28 -1.23 -5.69
C LEU A 76 -19.76 -1.15 -5.31
N THR A 77 -20.35 0.04 -5.25
CA THR A 77 -21.74 0.23 -4.77
C THR A 77 -22.77 0.35 -5.87
N GLU A 78 -22.43 0.01 -7.10
CA GLU A 78 -23.39 -0.03 -8.20
C GLU A 78 -24.52 -1.02 -7.88
N ASN A 79 -25.77 -0.58 -8.09
CA ASN A 79 -27.01 -1.33 -7.80
C ASN A 79 -27.19 -1.82 -6.36
N CYS A 80 -26.32 -1.40 -5.42
CA CYS A 80 -26.45 -1.76 -4.02
C CYS A 80 -27.57 -1.00 -3.30
N ASP A 81 -28.20 -1.64 -2.30
CA ASP A 81 -29.07 -0.93 -1.36
C ASP A 81 -28.27 0.11 -0.56
N LYS A 82 -28.62 1.40 -0.76
CA LYS A 82 -27.95 2.53 -0.08
C LYS A 82 -28.13 2.52 1.43
N LYS A 83 -29.14 1.80 1.96
CA LYS A 83 -29.40 1.68 3.40
C LYS A 83 -28.61 0.54 4.03
N ALA A 84 -28.18 -0.44 3.24
CA ALA A 84 -27.39 -1.55 3.74
C ALA A 84 -25.99 -1.11 4.13
N TYR A 85 -25.54 -1.50 5.31
CA TYR A 85 -24.15 -1.29 5.74
C TYR A 85 -23.17 -1.95 4.78
N LEU A 86 -23.44 -3.20 4.40
CA LEU A 86 -22.72 -3.94 3.36
C LEU A 86 -23.74 -4.83 2.63
N ASP A 87 -24.12 -4.41 1.43
CA ASP A 87 -25.02 -5.15 0.57
C ASP A 87 -24.28 -6.38 -0.01
N PRO A 88 -24.90 -7.55 -0.10
CA PRO A 88 -24.33 -8.70 -0.81
C PRO A 88 -23.87 -8.38 -2.24
N GLU A 89 -24.57 -7.52 -2.95
CA GLU A 89 -24.20 -7.06 -4.29
C GLU A 89 -22.79 -6.44 -4.33
N THR A 90 -22.32 -5.81 -3.25
CA THR A 90 -20.94 -5.30 -3.16
C THR A 90 -19.88 -6.39 -3.37
N TYR A 91 -20.16 -7.62 -2.96
CA TYR A 91 -19.23 -8.74 -3.16
C TYR A 91 -19.22 -9.21 -4.62
N HIS A 92 -20.39 -9.23 -5.27
CA HIS A 92 -20.49 -9.55 -6.69
C HIS A 92 -19.76 -8.49 -7.51
N ASN A 93 -20.04 -7.21 -7.26
CA ASN A 93 -19.35 -6.11 -7.92
C ASN A 93 -17.82 -6.18 -7.74
N MET A 94 -17.35 -6.53 -6.53
CA MET A 94 -15.92 -6.70 -6.29
C MET A 94 -15.34 -7.86 -7.09
N THR A 95 -16.04 -9.00 -7.17
CA THR A 95 -15.62 -10.15 -7.96
C THR A 95 -15.57 -9.79 -9.44
N ASP A 96 -16.62 -9.17 -9.97
CA ASP A 96 -16.71 -8.77 -11.37
C ASP A 96 -15.57 -7.79 -11.74
N LYS A 97 -15.31 -6.79 -10.85
CA LYS A 97 -14.17 -5.89 -11.04
C LYS A 97 -12.83 -6.62 -11.00
N LEU A 98 -12.64 -7.54 -10.09
CA LEU A 98 -11.41 -8.35 -10.07
C LEU A 98 -11.28 -9.20 -11.35
N ASP A 99 -12.37 -9.73 -11.89
CA ASP A 99 -12.36 -10.50 -13.13
C ASP A 99 -12.08 -9.60 -14.37
N GLU A 100 -12.57 -8.36 -14.40
CA GLU A 100 -12.25 -7.40 -15.46
C GLU A 100 -10.73 -7.15 -15.60
N TYR A 101 -9.99 -7.19 -14.49
CA TYR A 101 -8.54 -6.98 -14.45
C TYR A 101 -7.73 -8.28 -14.42
N ALA A 102 -8.34 -9.43 -14.68
CA ALA A 102 -7.72 -10.75 -14.57
C ALA A 102 -6.39 -10.87 -15.35
N ASN A 103 -6.31 -10.27 -16.53
CA ASN A 103 -5.09 -10.29 -17.36
C ASN A 103 -3.88 -9.63 -16.67
N PHE A 104 -4.13 -8.61 -15.83
CA PHE A 104 -3.08 -8.00 -15.02
C PHE A 104 -2.70 -8.88 -13.83
N TRP A 105 -3.71 -9.49 -13.16
CA TRP A 105 -3.43 -10.39 -12.04
C TRP A 105 -2.65 -11.62 -12.47
N ASP A 106 -2.86 -12.10 -13.67
CA ASP A 106 -2.14 -13.26 -14.24
C ASP A 106 -0.63 -12.95 -14.40
N GLN A 107 -0.24 -11.69 -14.56
CA GLN A 107 1.15 -11.24 -14.62
C GLN A 107 1.75 -10.95 -13.23
N CYS A 108 0.94 -10.61 -12.23
CA CYS A 108 1.43 -10.30 -10.88
C CYS A 108 2.01 -11.55 -10.20
N ASP A 109 3.11 -11.38 -9.48
CA ASP A 109 3.75 -12.40 -8.65
C ASP A 109 3.26 -12.33 -7.20
N ILE A 110 2.92 -11.12 -6.75
CA ILE A 110 2.61 -10.83 -5.34
C ILE A 110 1.39 -9.89 -5.25
N PHE A 111 0.48 -10.20 -4.33
CA PHE A 111 -0.67 -9.37 -3.97
C PHE A 111 -0.52 -8.87 -2.53
N VAL A 112 -0.41 -7.55 -2.35
CA VAL A 112 -0.22 -6.87 -1.06
C VAL A 112 -1.53 -6.22 -0.66
N ILE A 113 -2.31 -6.85 0.21
CA ILE A 113 -3.62 -6.38 0.65
C ILE A 113 -3.47 -5.68 1.99
N GLU A 114 -4.01 -4.45 2.15
CA GLU A 114 -3.96 -3.75 3.42
C GLU A 114 -4.67 -4.57 4.51
N LYS A 115 -3.92 -4.92 5.55
CA LYS A 115 -4.46 -5.61 6.72
C LYS A 115 -5.34 -4.67 7.52
N GLN A 116 -6.63 -4.96 7.56
CA GLN A 116 -7.58 -4.19 8.33
C GLN A 116 -7.45 -4.48 9.83
N MET A 117 -7.52 -3.43 10.66
CA MET A 117 -7.43 -3.59 12.11
C MET A 117 -8.66 -4.30 12.66
N SER A 118 -8.44 -5.40 13.38
CA SER A 118 -9.49 -6.22 14.01
C SER A 118 -9.63 -5.98 15.52
N PHE A 119 -8.86 -5.06 16.12
CA PHE A 119 -8.81 -4.84 17.56
C PHE A 119 -9.41 -3.51 17.98
N GLY A 120 -10.06 -3.50 19.15
CA GLY A 120 -10.60 -2.29 19.79
C GLY A 120 -12.04 -1.98 19.42
N LYS A 121 -12.55 -0.87 19.98
CA LYS A 121 -13.97 -0.44 19.85
C LYS A 121 -14.34 0.12 18.46
N LYS A 122 -13.36 0.31 17.57
CA LYS A 122 -13.56 0.95 16.24
C LYS A 122 -12.93 0.10 15.13
N HIS A 123 -13.39 -1.14 14.98
CA HIS A 123 -13.01 -1.96 13.85
C HIS A 123 -13.96 -1.71 12.65
N ASN A 124 -13.41 -1.65 11.46
CA ASN A 124 -14.19 -1.53 10.24
C ASN A 124 -14.55 -2.92 9.71
N THR A 125 -15.66 -3.47 10.22
CA THR A 125 -16.12 -4.82 9.85
C THR A 125 -16.36 -4.97 8.34
N MET A 126 -16.80 -3.91 7.67
CA MET A 126 -16.99 -3.93 6.22
C MET A 126 -15.66 -4.14 5.49
N ALA A 127 -14.64 -3.33 5.82
CA ALA A 127 -13.34 -3.47 5.20
C ALA A 127 -12.67 -4.81 5.52
N LEU A 128 -12.88 -5.35 6.74
CA LEU A 128 -12.44 -6.71 7.09
C LEU A 128 -13.07 -7.77 6.19
N LYS A 129 -14.39 -7.70 5.98
CA LYS A 129 -15.12 -8.67 5.14
C LYS A 129 -14.71 -8.57 3.67
N LEU A 130 -14.62 -7.36 3.13
CA LEU A 130 -14.20 -7.15 1.74
C LEU A 130 -12.72 -7.50 1.55
N GLY A 131 -11.86 -7.21 2.53
CA GLY A 131 -10.45 -7.61 2.49
C GLY A 131 -10.28 -9.14 2.48
N GLN A 132 -11.07 -9.85 3.29
CA GLN A 132 -11.09 -11.32 3.27
C GLN A 132 -11.63 -11.85 1.95
N HIS A 133 -12.62 -11.19 1.35
CA HIS A 133 -13.13 -11.58 0.02
C HIS A 133 -12.07 -11.41 -1.07
N CYS A 134 -11.38 -10.27 -1.09
CA CYS A 134 -10.25 -10.01 -1.99
C CYS A 134 -9.14 -11.06 -1.83
N TYR A 135 -8.75 -11.34 -0.59
CA TYR A 135 -7.77 -12.38 -0.27
C TYR A 135 -8.21 -13.76 -0.80
N SER A 136 -9.46 -14.13 -0.54
CA SER A 136 -10.02 -15.42 -0.96
C SER A 136 -10.10 -15.54 -2.48
N TYR A 137 -10.42 -14.47 -3.19
CA TYR A 137 -10.44 -14.45 -4.65
C TYR A 137 -9.08 -14.87 -5.22
N PHE A 138 -8.00 -14.21 -4.77
CA PHE A 138 -6.65 -14.55 -5.25
C PHE A 138 -6.18 -15.92 -4.78
N ALA A 139 -6.50 -16.32 -3.54
CA ALA A 139 -6.14 -17.63 -3.00
C ALA A 139 -6.82 -18.79 -3.76
N ILE A 140 -8.07 -18.60 -4.18
CA ILE A 140 -8.79 -19.60 -4.97
C ILE A 140 -8.26 -19.64 -6.41
N ARG A 141 -8.05 -18.47 -7.02
CA ARG A 141 -7.63 -18.36 -8.42
C ARG A 141 -6.20 -18.88 -8.64
N TYR A 142 -5.26 -18.50 -7.78
CA TYR A 142 -3.83 -18.80 -7.97
C TYR A 142 -3.28 -19.84 -7.01
N LYS A 143 -4.06 -20.28 -6.03
CA LYS A 143 -3.66 -21.30 -5.06
C LYS A 143 -2.34 -20.91 -4.35
N ARG A 144 -1.26 -21.68 -4.57
CA ARG A 144 0.08 -21.44 -3.98
C ARG A 144 1.10 -20.91 -4.98
N ASP A 145 0.67 -20.64 -6.21
CA ASP A 145 1.58 -20.21 -7.29
C ASP A 145 1.98 -18.75 -7.15
N LYS A 146 1.19 -17.96 -6.40
CA LYS A 146 1.45 -16.54 -6.17
C LYS A 146 1.38 -16.21 -4.68
N LEU A 147 2.18 -15.22 -4.26
CA LEU A 147 2.21 -14.79 -2.87
C LEU A 147 1.09 -13.77 -2.59
N ILE A 148 0.31 -14.00 -1.54
CA ILE A 148 -0.70 -13.07 -1.06
C ILE A 148 -0.29 -12.62 0.35
N VAL A 149 -0.17 -11.31 0.57
CA VAL A 149 0.33 -10.72 1.81
C VAL A 149 -0.72 -9.80 2.42
N GLU A 150 -1.08 -10.03 3.67
CA GLU A 150 -1.79 -9.03 4.47
C GLU A 150 -0.79 -8.05 5.08
N PHE A 151 -0.77 -6.81 4.58
CA PHE A 151 0.23 -5.81 4.94
C PHE A 151 -0.31 -4.82 5.98
N PRO A 152 0.28 -4.74 7.19
CA PRO A 152 -0.17 -3.82 8.22
C PRO A 152 -0.08 -2.35 7.79
N ALA A 153 -1.21 -1.64 7.83
CA ALA A 153 -1.34 -0.24 7.37
C ALA A 153 -0.31 0.72 7.99
N TYR A 154 0.12 0.49 9.24
CA TYR A 154 1.07 1.36 9.93
C TYR A 154 2.48 1.34 9.32
N TYR A 155 2.85 0.30 8.58
CA TYR A 155 4.16 0.24 7.93
C TYR A 155 4.34 1.34 6.88
N LYS A 156 3.29 1.76 6.16
CA LYS A 156 3.36 2.89 5.23
C LYS A 156 4.03 4.10 5.88
N THR A 157 3.47 4.55 6.98
CA THR A 157 3.93 5.75 7.68
C THR A 157 5.25 5.54 8.43
N GLN A 158 5.45 4.36 9.01
CA GLN A 158 6.69 4.09 9.76
C GLN A 158 7.90 3.95 8.86
N VAL A 159 7.77 3.23 7.74
CA VAL A 159 8.89 2.97 6.83
C VAL A 159 9.23 4.23 6.02
N LEU A 160 8.23 4.94 5.51
CA LEU A 160 8.44 6.10 4.65
C LEU A 160 8.63 7.42 5.43
N GLY A 161 8.76 7.35 6.76
CA GLY A 161 9.18 8.47 7.59
C GLY A 161 8.11 9.54 7.83
N ALA A 162 6.88 9.15 8.15
CA ALA A 162 5.87 10.11 8.58
C ALA A 162 6.24 10.74 9.92
N GLU A 163 6.19 12.06 9.99
CA GLU A 163 6.41 12.80 11.21
C GLU A 163 5.44 12.42 12.32
N LYS A 164 5.88 12.49 13.57
CA LYS A 164 5.10 12.22 14.78
C LYS A 164 4.95 13.47 15.62
N ASP A 165 3.76 13.67 16.19
CA ASP A 165 3.51 14.74 17.15
C ASP A 165 4.29 14.51 18.43
N GLN A 166 5.00 15.55 18.88
CA GLN A 166 5.58 15.60 20.21
C GLN A 166 4.48 15.82 21.25
N LYS A 167 4.46 15.02 22.30
CA LYS A 167 3.56 15.18 23.44
C LYS A 167 4.34 15.16 24.73
N ILE A 168 4.02 16.11 25.61
CA ILE A 168 4.55 16.16 26.96
C ILE A 168 3.54 15.48 27.89
N THR A 169 3.97 14.42 28.59
CA THR A 169 3.14 13.74 29.59
C THR A 169 2.98 14.61 30.84
N LYS A 170 2.00 14.27 31.70
CA LYS A 170 1.79 14.98 32.99
C LYS A 170 3.03 15.00 33.89
N GLY A 171 3.97 14.07 33.71
CA GLY A 171 5.26 14.00 34.44
C GLY A 171 6.42 14.68 33.70
N GLY A 172 6.17 15.52 32.67
CA GLY A 172 7.21 16.25 31.95
C GLY A 172 7.99 15.42 30.90
N LYS A 173 7.69 14.13 30.75
CA LYS A 173 8.38 13.26 29.78
C LYS A 173 7.89 13.56 28.38
N ILE A 174 8.81 13.78 27.43
CA ILE A 174 8.54 13.91 26.00
C ILE A 174 8.27 12.52 25.41
N THR A 175 7.18 12.42 24.65
CA THR A 175 6.81 11.21 23.88
C THR A 175 6.41 11.61 22.47
N TYR A 176 6.60 10.73 21.50
CA TYR A 176 6.22 10.95 20.11
C TYR A 176 5.11 9.99 19.73
N LYS A 177 4.02 10.50 19.16
CA LYS A 177 2.85 9.73 18.74
C LYS A 177 2.51 10.01 17.29
N ALA A 178 1.95 9.03 16.61
CA ALA A 178 1.44 9.24 15.27
C ALA A 178 0.47 10.43 15.25
N VAL A 179 0.61 11.29 14.24
CA VAL A 179 -0.31 12.40 13.96
C VAL A 179 -1.74 11.89 13.76
N ASP A 180 -2.71 12.78 13.81
CA ASP A 180 -4.12 12.41 13.63
C ASP A 180 -4.41 11.88 12.21
N LYS A 181 -5.63 11.38 12.01
CA LYS A 181 -6.02 10.77 10.73
C LYS A 181 -6.00 11.76 9.56
N PRO A 182 -6.49 13.02 9.68
CA PRO A 182 -6.40 14.00 8.61
C PRO A 182 -4.96 14.32 8.20
N ALA A 183 -4.06 14.54 9.17
CA ALA A 183 -2.65 14.81 8.90
C ALA A 183 -1.96 13.63 8.21
N ARG A 184 -2.24 12.39 8.63
CA ARG A 184 -1.71 11.18 7.96
C ARG A 184 -2.18 11.06 6.51
N LYS A 185 -3.46 11.37 6.23
CA LYS A 185 -3.98 11.35 4.86
C LYS A 185 -3.31 12.39 3.97
N LYS A 186 -3.14 13.61 4.49
CA LYS A 186 -2.38 14.65 3.79
C LYS A 186 -0.95 14.19 3.51
N TRP A 187 -0.27 13.68 4.54
CA TRP A 187 1.09 13.17 4.41
C TRP A 187 1.20 12.07 3.34
N SER A 188 0.26 11.10 3.32
CA SER A 188 0.23 10.04 2.30
C SER A 188 0.15 10.62 0.88
N VAL A 189 -0.73 11.61 0.68
CA VAL A 189 -0.87 12.29 -0.62
C VAL A 189 0.42 13.02 -1.01
N ASP A 190 0.99 13.81 -0.10
CA ASP A 190 2.24 14.55 -0.34
C ASP A 190 3.39 13.58 -0.65
N LYS A 191 3.50 12.47 0.08
CA LYS A 191 4.53 11.44 -0.15
C LYS A 191 4.34 10.74 -1.49
N ALA A 192 3.13 10.36 -1.86
CA ALA A 192 2.85 9.73 -3.16
C ALA A 192 3.19 10.69 -4.32
N ILE A 193 2.85 11.97 -4.20
CA ILE A 193 3.22 13.00 -5.19
C ILE A 193 4.76 13.09 -5.32
N THR A 194 5.50 13.08 -4.21
CA THR A 194 6.97 13.07 -4.23
C THR A 194 7.48 11.84 -4.99
N ILE A 195 7.02 10.63 -4.66
CA ILE A 195 7.42 9.38 -5.31
C ILE A 195 7.19 9.41 -6.82
N LEU A 196 6.01 9.88 -7.25
CA LEU A 196 5.65 9.97 -8.66
C LEU A 196 6.43 11.05 -9.40
N THR A 197 6.74 12.16 -8.73
CA THR A 197 7.58 13.23 -9.29
C THR A 197 9.00 12.74 -9.53
N ASP A 198 9.57 12.02 -8.56
CA ASP A 198 10.92 11.44 -8.66
C ASP A 198 11.03 10.41 -9.78
N ARG A 199 9.90 9.81 -10.20
CA ARG A 199 9.79 8.86 -11.31
C ARG A 199 9.43 9.51 -12.65
N ASP A 200 9.12 10.80 -12.66
CA ASP A 200 8.52 11.49 -13.82
C ASP A 200 7.21 10.83 -14.33
N ASP A 201 6.43 10.22 -13.40
CA ASP A 201 5.13 9.59 -13.72
C ASP A 201 4.02 10.63 -13.79
N GLN A 202 4.00 11.40 -14.88
CA GLN A 202 3.02 12.46 -15.13
C GLN A 202 1.58 11.94 -15.22
N SER A 203 1.41 10.68 -15.67
CA SER A 203 0.09 10.07 -15.81
C SER A 203 -0.57 9.84 -14.47
N SER A 204 0.15 9.26 -13.50
CA SER A 204 -0.34 9.06 -12.13
C SER A 204 -0.52 10.38 -11.38
N LEU A 205 0.39 11.35 -11.56
CA LEU A 205 0.24 12.69 -11.00
C LEU A 205 -1.05 13.37 -11.46
N THR A 206 -1.35 13.28 -12.75
CA THR A 206 -2.61 13.81 -13.33
C THR A 206 -3.82 13.10 -12.72
N GLN A 207 -3.79 11.77 -12.61
CA GLN A 207 -4.86 10.97 -12.04
C GLN A 207 -5.14 11.30 -10.58
N ILE A 208 -4.10 11.37 -9.73
CA ILE A 208 -4.24 11.75 -8.32
C ILE A 208 -4.79 13.16 -8.20
N ASN A 209 -4.29 14.13 -9.00
CA ASN A 209 -4.72 15.50 -8.93
C ASN A 209 -6.17 15.70 -9.39
N GLY A 210 -6.65 14.90 -10.34
CA GLY A 210 -8.03 14.90 -10.82
C GLY A 210 -9.04 14.19 -9.91
N THR A 211 -8.57 13.40 -8.94
CA THR A 211 -9.41 12.58 -8.06
C THR A 211 -9.80 13.34 -6.79
N LYS A 212 -11.08 13.24 -6.38
CA LYS A 212 -11.57 13.83 -5.12
C LYS A 212 -11.00 13.13 -3.88
N LYS A 213 -10.75 11.82 -3.97
CA LYS A 213 -10.23 10.95 -2.93
C LYS A 213 -8.78 10.57 -3.20
N LYS A 214 -7.93 11.58 -3.20
CA LYS A 214 -6.49 11.45 -3.47
C LYS A 214 -5.79 10.48 -2.53
N ASP A 215 -6.24 10.45 -1.28
CA ASP A 215 -5.67 9.61 -0.21
C ASP A 215 -5.79 8.11 -0.50
N ASP A 216 -6.87 7.67 -1.14
CA ASP A 216 -7.06 6.24 -1.43
C ASP A 216 -6.05 5.74 -2.50
N LEU A 217 -5.78 6.56 -3.54
CA LEU A 217 -4.73 6.27 -4.53
C LEU A 217 -3.31 6.41 -3.95
N ALA A 218 -3.10 7.41 -3.11
CA ALA A 218 -1.81 7.64 -2.45
C ALA A 218 -1.44 6.49 -1.50
N ASP A 219 -2.43 5.95 -0.79
CA ASP A 219 -2.23 4.88 0.17
C ASP A 219 -1.71 3.59 -0.47
N VAL A 220 -2.22 3.19 -1.64
CA VAL A 220 -1.74 1.99 -2.35
C VAL A 220 -0.33 2.16 -2.91
N ILE A 221 0.04 3.38 -3.36
CA ILE A 221 1.40 3.70 -3.82
C ILE A 221 2.37 3.62 -2.65
N CYS A 222 2.09 4.35 -1.55
CA CYS A 222 2.94 4.34 -0.36
C CYS A 222 3.06 2.94 0.26
N GLN A 223 1.98 2.16 0.27
CA GLN A 223 1.98 0.78 0.74
C GLN A 223 2.96 -0.09 -0.05
N LEU A 224 2.93 0.01 -1.36
CA LEU A 224 3.82 -0.79 -2.20
C LEU A 224 5.29 -0.41 -1.98
N GLN A 225 5.63 0.87 -1.86
CA GLN A 225 7.01 1.28 -1.60
C GLN A 225 7.51 0.80 -0.22
N ALA A 226 6.65 0.87 0.80
CA ALA A 226 6.98 0.33 2.13
C ALA A 226 7.17 -1.20 2.09
N TYR A 227 6.34 -1.91 1.33
CA TYR A 227 6.47 -3.34 1.12
C TYR A 227 7.78 -3.69 0.41
N LYS A 228 8.11 -3.03 -0.69
CA LYS A 228 9.38 -3.23 -1.42
C LYS A 228 10.58 -3.10 -0.50
N TYR A 229 10.65 -2.03 0.28
CA TYR A 229 11.74 -1.84 1.24
C TYR A 229 11.82 -2.97 2.26
N LEU A 230 10.71 -3.28 2.92
CA LEU A 230 10.69 -4.29 3.97
C LEU A 230 11.00 -5.70 3.46
N ALA A 231 10.43 -6.08 2.32
CA ALA A 231 10.55 -7.44 1.79
C ALA A 231 11.91 -7.71 1.13
N PHE A 232 12.45 -6.73 0.39
CA PHE A 232 13.60 -6.97 -0.48
C PHE A 232 14.91 -6.32 0.01
N ILE A 233 14.86 -5.35 0.93
CA ILE A 233 16.04 -4.69 1.49
C ILE A 233 16.22 -5.01 2.98
N ASP A 234 15.14 -4.96 3.78
CA ASP A 234 15.19 -5.24 5.23
C ASP A 234 14.92 -6.73 5.57
N ASP A 235 14.67 -7.55 4.54
CA ASP A 235 14.43 -9.01 4.60
C ASP A 235 13.35 -9.42 5.62
N VAL A 236 12.33 -8.58 5.77
CA VAL A 236 11.17 -8.89 6.63
C VAL A 236 10.34 -9.97 5.95
N LYS A 237 10.16 -11.10 6.64
CA LYS A 237 9.32 -12.19 6.15
C LYS A 237 7.86 -11.92 6.50
N PHE A 238 7.03 -11.87 5.47
CA PHE A 238 5.58 -11.84 5.61
C PHE A 238 5.08 -13.28 5.47
N TYR A 239 4.96 -13.98 6.61
CA TYR A 239 4.41 -15.34 6.65
C TYR A 239 2.91 -15.29 6.94
N TYR A 240 2.19 -16.18 6.28
CA TYR A 240 0.79 -16.49 6.57
C TYR A 240 0.53 -17.99 6.45
#